data_9aad7a571a0d4ac1c94c6835e72c424f
#
_entry.id   9aad7a571a0d4ac1c94c6835e72c424f
#
_cell.length_a   1.000
_cell.length_b   1.000
_cell.length_c   1.000
_cell.angle_alpha   90.00
_cell.angle_beta   90.00
_cell.angle_gamma   90.00
#
_symmetry.space_group_name_H-M   'P 1'
#
loop_
_entity.id
_entity.type
_entity.pdbx_description
1 polymer ?
#
loop_
_entity_poly.entity_id
_entity_poly.type
_entity_poly.pdbx_seq_one_letter_code
_entity_poly.pdbx_strand_id
1 'polypeptide(L)'
;MGNDTGCNGQMHETDIVIIGCGPVGAMLANLLGLHGISTLVLEREAAIYNLPRAVHFDDEVMRLLQTVDLAETTQGLVHVSPGMKFVDDTGRLLLDWARPLERGPQGWYPSYRFHQPEFERVLRNGLARWPSVSLKLRTEVFALEQESDAVVVRYEDLSTGALLKCRAGYVVGCDGARSLVRRLIGAPMEDLGFHERWLVLDAILRRPCSHLGDHSVQHCSRKRPATYVRGTGNRRRWEIAVLPGEDEAAITQPTKVCSNCCSPGSNPRTSSSSA
;
A
#
# COMPACT_ATOMS: atom_id res chain seq x y z
N MET A 1 18.30 34.59 37.15
CA MET A 1 19.26 34.44 36.03
C MET A 1 19.41 32.95 35.79
N GLY A 2 18.58 32.37 34.96
CA GLY A 2 18.62 30.97 34.57
C GLY A 2 19.31 30.89 33.21
N ASN A 3 20.44 30.19 33.17
CA ASN A 3 21.17 29.92 31.96
C ASN A 3 20.33 28.98 31.06
N ASP A 4 19.78 29.57 30.03
CA ASP A 4 19.23 28.88 28.88
C ASP A 4 20.43 28.35 28.06
N THR A 5 20.89 27.14 28.38
CA THR A 5 21.89 26.46 27.58
C THR A 5 21.18 25.96 26.30
N GLY A 6 21.09 26.90 25.34
CA GLY A 6 20.56 26.61 24.00
C GLY A 6 21.30 25.45 23.38
N CYS A 7 20.57 24.38 23.09
CA CYS A 7 20.94 23.39 22.08
C CYS A 7 21.07 24.12 20.73
N ASN A 8 22.28 24.55 20.43
CA ASN A 8 22.65 25.14 19.14
C ASN A 8 22.76 24.00 18.11
N GLY A 9 21.69 23.22 17.90
CA GLY A 9 21.56 22.27 16.84
C GLY A 9 21.30 23.04 15.55
N GLN A 10 22.26 23.03 14.65
CA GLN A 10 22.15 23.60 13.31
C GLN A 10 20.86 23.08 12.67
N MET A 11 19.92 24.00 12.36
CA MET A 11 18.64 23.62 11.74
C MET A 11 18.95 23.07 10.36
N HIS A 12 18.53 21.81 10.12
CA HIS A 12 18.69 21.20 8.80
C HIS A 12 17.77 21.92 7.80
N GLU A 13 18.30 22.32 6.66
CA GLU A 13 17.53 22.94 5.56
C GLU A 13 17.50 21.99 4.35
N THR A 14 16.35 21.95 3.68
CA THR A 14 16.15 21.15 2.47
C THR A 14 15.08 21.80 1.58
N ASP A 15 15.03 21.48 0.30
CA ASP A 15 13.99 22.02 -0.59
C ASP A 15 12.62 21.38 -0.25
N ILE A 16 12.60 20.06 -0.06
CA ILE A 16 11.37 19.30 0.15
C ILE A 16 11.52 18.32 1.32
N VAL A 17 10.49 18.27 2.18
CA VAL A 17 10.29 17.18 3.14
C VAL A 17 9.13 16.31 2.66
N ILE A 18 9.34 15.00 2.58
CA ILE A 18 8.30 13.99 2.36
C ILE A 18 8.02 13.29 3.69
N ILE A 19 6.76 13.27 4.11
CA ILE A 19 6.32 12.56 5.32
C ILE A 19 5.64 11.27 4.92
N GLY A 20 6.29 10.13 5.27
CA GLY A 20 5.91 8.78 4.88
C GLY A 20 6.67 8.25 3.66
N CYS A 21 7.25 7.05 3.80
CA CYS A 21 8.04 6.35 2.77
C CYS A 21 7.35 5.05 2.30
N GLY A 22 6.02 5.07 2.18
CA GLY A 22 5.25 4.05 1.47
C GLY A 22 5.43 4.17 -0.05
N PRO A 23 4.68 3.42 -0.88
CA PRO A 23 4.86 3.41 -2.33
C PRO A 23 4.85 4.80 -2.98
N VAL A 24 3.94 5.68 -2.52
CA VAL A 24 3.80 7.04 -3.05
C VAL A 24 5.00 7.90 -2.68
N GLY A 25 5.34 7.96 -1.39
CA GLY A 25 6.46 8.79 -0.93
C GLY A 25 7.81 8.33 -1.47
N ALA A 26 8.03 7.00 -1.54
CA ALA A 26 9.26 6.45 -2.10
C ALA A 26 9.37 6.70 -3.62
N MET A 27 8.25 6.65 -4.37
CA MET A 27 8.27 7.01 -5.80
C MET A 27 8.55 8.50 -5.98
N LEU A 28 7.86 9.37 -5.23
CA LEU A 28 8.11 10.82 -5.27
C LEU A 28 9.57 11.16 -4.96
N ALA A 29 10.14 10.52 -3.94
CA ALA A 29 11.54 10.73 -3.56
C ALA A 29 12.52 10.31 -4.68
N ASN A 30 12.24 9.20 -5.42
CA ASN A 30 13.03 8.83 -6.59
C ASN A 30 12.93 9.85 -7.71
N LEU A 31 11.74 10.39 -7.98
CA LEU A 31 11.54 11.42 -9.01
C LEU A 31 12.25 12.73 -8.65
N LEU A 32 12.16 13.17 -7.39
CA LEU A 32 12.88 14.36 -6.92
C LEU A 32 14.40 14.16 -6.96
N GLY A 33 14.86 12.97 -6.57
CA GLY A 33 16.27 12.59 -6.67
C GLY A 33 16.80 12.61 -8.10
N LEU A 34 16.02 12.16 -9.08
CA LEU A 34 16.35 12.24 -10.50
C LEU A 34 16.61 13.69 -10.96
N HIS A 35 15.89 14.64 -10.37
CA HIS A 35 16.05 16.07 -10.66
C HIS A 35 17.04 16.78 -9.74
N GLY A 36 17.74 16.04 -8.86
CA GLY A 36 18.75 16.62 -7.95
C GLY A 36 18.18 17.52 -6.86
N ILE A 37 16.87 17.46 -6.60
CA ILE A 37 16.18 18.28 -5.59
C ILE A 37 16.53 17.75 -4.20
N SER A 38 17.00 18.65 -3.32
CA SER A 38 17.31 18.31 -1.93
C SER A 38 16.06 17.85 -1.19
N THR A 39 16.04 16.60 -0.78
CA THR A 39 14.83 15.96 -0.24
C THR A 39 15.13 15.17 1.04
N LEU A 40 14.39 15.48 2.11
CA LEU A 40 14.39 14.69 3.34
C LEU A 40 13.11 13.87 3.42
N VAL A 41 13.24 12.55 3.49
CA VAL A 41 12.12 11.63 3.67
C VAL A 41 12.09 11.15 5.12
N LEU A 42 10.98 11.38 5.82
CA LEU A 42 10.77 10.99 7.21
C LEU A 42 9.77 9.83 7.27
N GLU A 43 10.21 8.69 7.78
CA GLU A 43 9.39 7.48 7.90
C GLU A 43 9.37 7.00 9.36
N ARG A 44 8.16 6.83 9.89
CA ARG A 44 7.96 6.40 11.28
C ARG A 44 8.38 4.96 11.54
N GLU A 45 8.09 4.09 10.58
CA GLU A 45 8.36 2.67 10.74
C GLU A 45 9.87 2.35 10.54
N ALA A 46 10.36 1.40 11.31
CA ALA A 46 11.75 0.92 11.20
C ALA A 46 11.98 0.08 9.93
N ALA A 47 10.94 -0.53 9.40
CA ALA A 47 10.99 -1.44 8.26
C ALA A 47 9.74 -1.29 7.38
N ILE A 48 9.81 -1.89 6.21
CA ILE A 48 8.66 -2.00 5.31
C ILE A 48 7.59 -2.87 5.98
N TYR A 49 6.33 -2.39 5.97
CA TYR A 49 5.20 -3.15 6.47
C TYR A 49 5.02 -4.43 5.65
N ASN A 50 4.99 -5.57 6.31
CA ASN A 50 5.08 -6.89 5.66
C ASN A 50 3.75 -7.41 5.08
N LEU A 51 2.62 -6.76 5.35
CA LEU A 51 1.32 -7.13 4.79
C LEU A 51 0.95 -6.18 3.65
N PRO A 52 0.62 -6.72 2.46
CA PRO A 52 0.26 -5.89 1.32
C PRO A 52 -1.12 -5.26 1.52
N ARG A 53 -1.23 -3.96 1.26
CA ARG A 53 -2.50 -3.23 1.20
C ARG A 53 -3.00 -3.13 -0.24
N ALA A 54 -2.12 -2.70 -1.15
CA ALA A 54 -2.38 -2.65 -2.58
C ALA A 54 -1.82 -3.91 -3.27
N VAL A 55 -2.47 -4.32 -4.36
CA VAL A 55 -2.14 -5.54 -5.11
C VAL A 55 -2.13 -5.34 -6.62
N HIS A 56 -2.42 -4.14 -7.10
CA HIS A 56 -2.57 -3.82 -8.51
C HIS A 56 -2.01 -2.43 -8.82
N PHE A 57 -1.39 -2.30 -10.00
CA PHE A 57 -1.09 -1.03 -10.66
C PHE A 57 -1.18 -1.20 -12.18
N ASP A 58 -1.17 -0.09 -12.91
CA ASP A 58 -1.32 -0.02 -14.35
C ASP A 58 -0.01 0.33 -15.09
N ASP A 59 -0.11 0.53 -16.39
CA ASP A 59 1.01 0.90 -17.26
C ASP A 59 1.57 2.30 -16.97
N GLU A 60 0.77 3.22 -16.42
CA GLU A 60 1.26 4.55 -16.03
C GLU A 60 2.29 4.45 -14.89
N VAL A 61 2.04 3.58 -13.91
CA VAL A 61 3.02 3.32 -12.84
C VAL A 61 4.31 2.71 -13.41
N MET A 62 4.20 1.79 -14.40
CA MET A 62 5.39 1.27 -15.08
C MET A 62 6.17 2.35 -15.83
N ARG A 63 5.50 3.35 -16.41
CA ARG A 63 6.14 4.52 -17.02
C ARG A 63 6.90 5.35 -15.99
N LEU A 64 6.32 5.59 -14.81
CA LEU A 64 7.01 6.27 -13.73
C LEU A 64 8.25 5.49 -13.28
N LEU A 65 8.14 4.16 -13.14
CA LEU A 65 9.26 3.29 -12.80
C LEU A 65 10.36 3.33 -13.88
N GLN A 66 9.98 3.39 -15.15
CA GLN A 66 10.92 3.55 -16.26
C GLN A 66 11.65 4.88 -16.19
N THR A 67 10.95 5.96 -15.84
CA THR A 67 11.56 7.30 -15.72
C THR A 67 12.67 7.33 -14.67
N VAL A 68 12.52 6.55 -13.60
CA VAL A 68 13.53 6.46 -12.53
C VAL A 68 14.39 5.18 -12.61
N ASP A 69 14.41 4.51 -13.76
CA ASP A 69 15.22 3.31 -14.04
C ASP A 69 15.01 2.16 -13.02
N LEU A 70 13.75 1.91 -12.65
CA LEU A 70 13.33 0.81 -11.76
C LEU A 70 12.40 -0.18 -12.45
N ALA A 71 12.04 0.04 -13.73
CA ALA A 71 11.05 -0.78 -14.42
C ALA A 71 11.53 -2.22 -14.63
N GLU A 72 12.78 -2.44 -15.05
CA GLU A 72 13.32 -3.78 -15.29
C GLU A 72 13.36 -4.60 -14.00
N THR A 73 13.84 -4.01 -12.91
CA THR A 73 13.85 -4.67 -11.60
C THR A 73 12.44 -5.02 -11.14
N THR A 74 11.47 -4.13 -11.36
CA THR A 74 10.06 -4.37 -10.99
C THR A 74 9.43 -5.44 -11.86
N GLN A 75 9.75 -5.52 -13.14
CA GLN A 75 9.19 -6.47 -14.10
C GLN A 75 9.35 -7.93 -13.65
N GLY A 76 10.46 -8.26 -13.00
CA GLY A 76 10.72 -9.59 -12.43
C GLY A 76 9.85 -9.94 -11.21
N LEU A 77 9.18 -8.95 -10.61
CA LEU A 77 8.41 -9.10 -9.36
C LEU A 77 6.88 -9.02 -9.56
N VAL A 78 6.44 -8.69 -10.76
CA VAL A 78 5.02 -8.48 -11.08
C VAL A 78 4.46 -9.61 -11.92
N HIS A 79 3.15 -9.67 -11.99
CA HIS A 79 2.40 -10.59 -12.83
C HIS A 79 1.44 -9.80 -13.72
N VAL A 80 1.51 -10.01 -15.05
CA VAL A 80 0.56 -9.38 -15.98
C VAL A 80 -0.82 -9.95 -15.72
N SER A 81 -1.79 -9.08 -15.46
CA SER A 81 -3.14 -9.47 -15.07
C SER A 81 -4.06 -9.50 -16.29
N PRO A 82 -4.72 -10.62 -16.57
CA PRO A 82 -5.71 -10.70 -17.65
C PRO A 82 -7.02 -9.98 -17.32
N GLY A 83 -7.16 -9.48 -16.10
CA GLY A 83 -8.35 -8.76 -15.67
C GLY A 83 -9.06 -9.38 -14.48
N MET A 84 -10.35 -9.08 -14.39
CA MET A 84 -11.22 -9.47 -13.28
C MET A 84 -12.58 -9.92 -13.80
N LYS A 85 -13.11 -10.99 -13.22
CA LYS A 85 -14.46 -11.49 -13.52
C LYS A 85 -15.40 -11.18 -12.37
N PHE A 86 -16.62 -10.79 -12.67
CA PHE A 86 -17.69 -10.58 -11.71
C PHE A 86 -18.69 -11.70 -11.91
N VAL A 87 -19.02 -12.41 -10.84
CA VAL A 87 -19.95 -13.55 -10.88
C VAL A 87 -21.03 -13.41 -9.81
N ASP A 88 -22.21 -13.96 -10.06
CA ASP A 88 -23.30 -14.02 -9.09
C ASP A 88 -23.18 -15.23 -8.11
N ASP A 89 -24.18 -15.42 -7.27
CA ASP A 89 -24.26 -16.52 -6.28
C ASP A 89 -24.21 -17.92 -6.90
N THR A 90 -24.55 -18.05 -8.17
CA THR A 90 -24.56 -19.34 -8.91
C THR A 90 -23.27 -19.59 -9.67
N GLY A 91 -22.36 -18.61 -9.69
CA GLY A 91 -21.15 -18.64 -10.48
C GLY A 91 -21.35 -18.16 -11.94
N ARG A 92 -22.54 -17.65 -12.29
CA ARG A 92 -22.81 -17.10 -13.62
C ARG A 92 -22.03 -15.81 -13.79
N LEU A 93 -21.36 -15.67 -14.93
CA LEU A 93 -20.61 -14.47 -15.30
C LEU A 93 -21.57 -13.28 -15.50
N LEU A 94 -21.34 -12.21 -14.76
CA LEU A 94 -22.05 -10.94 -14.86
C LEU A 94 -21.28 -9.94 -15.73
N LEU A 95 -19.95 -9.89 -15.54
CA LEU A 95 -19.06 -9.02 -16.28
C LEU A 95 -17.67 -9.67 -16.39
N ASP A 96 -17.14 -9.72 -17.59
CA ASP A 96 -15.71 -9.99 -17.83
C ASP A 96 -15.01 -8.64 -18.08
N TRP A 97 -14.29 -8.16 -17.06
CA TRP A 97 -13.48 -6.96 -17.18
C TRP A 97 -12.07 -7.37 -17.63
N ALA A 98 -12.00 -7.82 -18.88
CA ALA A 98 -10.75 -8.26 -19.49
C ALA A 98 -9.75 -7.10 -19.62
N ARG A 99 -8.47 -7.42 -19.48
CA ARG A 99 -7.35 -6.52 -19.75
C ARG A 99 -6.53 -7.10 -20.91
N PRO A 100 -6.17 -6.28 -21.89
CA PRO A 100 -5.31 -6.73 -22.97
C PRO A 100 -4.01 -7.33 -22.44
N LEU A 101 -3.57 -8.44 -23.03
CA LEU A 101 -2.28 -9.06 -22.76
C LEU A 101 -1.21 -8.61 -23.77
N GLU A 102 -1.47 -7.49 -24.41
CA GLU A 102 -0.55 -6.80 -25.32
C GLU A 102 -0.09 -5.49 -24.67
N ARG A 103 1.07 -5.00 -25.09
CA ARG A 103 1.58 -3.73 -24.61
C ARG A 103 0.78 -2.58 -25.21
N GLY A 104 0.33 -1.66 -24.35
CA GLY A 104 -0.40 -0.46 -24.73
C GLY A 104 0.51 0.65 -25.27
N PRO A 105 -0.07 1.83 -25.53
CA PRO A 105 0.66 3.01 -26.05
C PRO A 105 1.83 3.45 -25.17
N GLN A 106 1.78 3.15 -23.88
CA GLN A 106 2.86 3.43 -22.91
C GLN A 106 4.05 2.47 -23.03
N GLY A 107 3.99 1.45 -23.89
CA GLY A 107 5.01 0.41 -24.02
C GLY A 107 4.94 -0.69 -22.97
N TRP A 108 3.95 -0.64 -22.08
CA TRP A 108 3.74 -1.57 -20.96
C TRP A 108 2.38 -2.25 -21.06
N TYR A 109 2.19 -3.35 -20.29
CA TYR A 109 0.88 -4.00 -20.19
C TYR A 109 -0.07 -3.17 -19.34
N PRO A 110 -1.37 -3.12 -19.66
CA PRO A 110 -2.33 -2.23 -18.97
C PRO A 110 -2.62 -2.58 -17.51
N SER A 111 -2.18 -3.75 -17.04
CA SER A 111 -2.57 -4.23 -15.71
C SER A 111 -1.55 -5.20 -15.14
N TYR A 112 -1.11 -4.92 -13.92
CA TYR A 112 -0.14 -5.75 -13.20
C TYR A 112 -0.61 -6.07 -11.80
N ARG A 113 -0.34 -7.30 -11.35
CA ARG A 113 -0.41 -7.68 -9.94
C ARG A 113 0.97 -7.59 -9.33
N PHE A 114 1.05 -7.12 -8.10
CA PHE A 114 2.31 -6.99 -7.39
C PHE A 114 2.16 -7.38 -5.91
N HIS A 115 3.28 -7.64 -5.26
CA HIS A 115 3.36 -7.80 -3.82
C HIS A 115 3.97 -6.54 -3.21
N GLN A 116 3.16 -5.75 -2.51
CA GLN A 116 3.54 -4.41 -2.06
C GLN A 116 4.86 -4.35 -1.28
N PRO A 117 5.15 -5.25 -0.31
CA PRO A 117 6.43 -5.21 0.40
C PRO A 117 7.67 -5.38 -0.50
N GLU A 118 7.58 -6.20 -1.55
CA GLU A 118 8.66 -6.37 -2.52
C GLU A 118 8.80 -5.13 -3.41
N PHE A 119 7.69 -4.57 -3.83
CA PHE A 119 7.65 -3.33 -4.61
C PHE A 119 8.21 -2.13 -3.83
N GLU A 120 7.80 -1.95 -2.58
CA GLU A 120 8.36 -0.89 -1.72
C GLU A 120 9.86 -1.05 -1.50
N ARG A 121 10.35 -2.29 -1.41
CA ARG A 121 11.80 -2.54 -1.30
C ARG A 121 12.55 -2.06 -2.53
N VAL A 122 12.03 -2.29 -3.73
CA VAL A 122 12.61 -1.78 -4.98
C VAL A 122 12.67 -0.25 -4.95
N LEU A 123 11.56 0.41 -4.60
CA LEU A 123 11.49 1.86 -4.55
C LEU A 123 12.47 2.44 -3.52
N ARG A 124 12.51 1.89 -2.29
CA ARG A 124 13.40 2.37 -1.22
C ARG A 124 14.88 2.12 -1.54
N ASN A 125 15.21 0.96 -2.12
CA ASN A 125 16.57 0.69 -2.59
C ASN A 125 17.00 1.65 -3.70
N GLY A 126 16.07 2.06 -4.54
CA GLY A 126 16.29 3.06 -5.57
C GLY A 126 16.79 4.40 -5.05
N LEU A 127 16.40 4.79 -3.83
CA LEU A 127 16.79 6.07 -3.22
C LEU A 127 18.31 6.20 -3.02
N ALA A 128 19.01 5.09 -2.80
CA ALA A 128 20.46 5.09 -2.57
C ALA A 128 21.27 5.63 -3.78
N ARG A 129 20.67 5.72 -4.95
CA ARG A 129 21.30 6.29 -6.16
C ARG A 129 21.32 7.81 -6.18
N TRP A 130 20.54 8.45 -5.33
CA TRP A 130 20.29 9.89 -5.34
C TRP A 130 20.96 10.58 -4.15
N PRO A 131 22.16 11.20 -4.32
CA PRO A 131 22.84 11.89 -3.22
C PRO A 131 22.02 13.05 -2.61
N SER A 132 21.07 13.61 -3.38
CA SER A 132 20.18 14.68 -2.94
C SER A 132 19.03 14.18 -2.04
N VAL A 133 18.84 12.86 -1.91
CA VAL A 133 17.74 12.28 -1.12
C VAL A 133 18.28 11.64 0.16
N SER A 134 17.75 12.07 1.30
CA SER A 134 18.04 11.48 2.62
C SER A 134 16.81 10.82 3.20
N LEU A 135 16.87 9.53 3.51
CA LEU A 135 15.80 8.78 4.17
C LEU A 135 16.14 8.57 5.65
N LYS A 136 15.27 9.02 6.54
CA LYS A 136 15.33 8.74 7.97
C LYS A 136 14.17 7.84 8.37
N LEU A 137 14.49 6.64 8.81
CA LEU A 137 13.55 5.68 9.41
C LEU A 137 13.41 5.94 10.91
N ARG A 138 12.36 5.40 11.53
CA ARG A 138 12.06 5.57 12.96
C ARG A 138 11.96 7.04 13.34
N THR A 139 11.34 7.84 12.48
CA THR A 139 11.24 9.27 12.64
C THR A 139 9.79 9.70 12.52
N GLU A 140 9.20 10.18 13.62
CA GLU A 140 7.80 10.56 13.67
C GLU A 140 7.64 12.09 13.67
N VAL A 141 6.95 12.59 12.65
CA VAL A 141 6.56 14.02 12.59
C VAL A 141 5.37 14.25 13.52
N PHE A 142 5.41 15.34 14.30
CA PHE A 142 4.33 15.69 15.20
C PHE A 142 3.80 17.11 15.04
N ALA A 143 4.53 18.01 14.35
CA ALA A 143 4.06 19.38 14.10
C ALA A 143 4.63 19.96 12.80
N LEU A 144 3.85 20.84 12.18
CA LEU A 144 4.22 21.69 11.04
C LEU A 144 3.93 23.14 11.41
N GLU A 145 4.89 24.01 11.17
CA GLU A 145 4.76 25.47 11.40
C GLU A 145 4.98 26.18 10.07
N GLN A 146 3.92 26.80 9.55
CA GLN A 146 4.00 27.56 8.29
C GLN A 146 4.67 28.90 8.55
N GLU A 147 5.74 29.18 7.82
CA GLU A 147 6.38 30.49 7.73
C GLU A 147 5.98 31.20 6.41
N SER A 148 6.44 32.41 6.19
CA SER A 148 6.11 33.19 4.98
C SER A 148 6.63 32.54 3.69
N ASP A 149 7.77 31.87 3.74
CA ASP A 149 8.50 31.31 2.60
C ASP A 149 8.94 29.86 2.80
N ALA A 150 8.57 29.24 3.93
CA ALA A 150 8.98 27.89 4.29
C ALA A 150 8.02 27.22 5.25
N VAL A 151 8.28 25.96 5.56
CA VAL A 151 7.62 25.18 6.61
C VAL A 151 8.67 24.61 7.55
N VAL A 152 8.51 24.80 8.84
CA VAL A 152 9.32 24.12 9.86
C VAL A 152 8.62 22.82 10.25
N VAL A 153 9.29 21.70 10.00
CA VAL A 153 8.85 20.36 10.36
C VAL A 153 9.48 19.98 11.68
N ARG A 154 8.66 19.62 12.69
CA ARG A 154 9.14 19.08 13.97
C ARG A 154 8.91 17.59 14.01
N TYR A 155 9.94 16.86 14.40
CA TYR A 155 9.91 15.40 14.42
C TYR A 155 10.76 14.82 15.53
N GLU A 156 10.44 13.61 15.94
CA GLU A 156 11.17 12.83 16.94
C GLU A 156 11.93 11.69 16.25
N ASP A 157 13.20 11.52 16.64
CA ASP A 157 13.93 10.28 16.37
C ASP A 157 13.53 9.24 17.42
N LEU A 158 12.72 8.27 17.03
CA LEU A 158 12.19 7.22 17.90
C LEU A 158 13.27 6.24 18.41
N SER A 159 14.50 6.33 17.89
CA SER A 159 15.63 5.52 18.37
C SER A 159 16.31 6.15 19.58
N THR A 160 16.31 7.46 19.65
CA THR A 160 17.02 8.25 20.67
C THR A 160 16.11 9.07 21.57
N GLY A 161 14.85 9.31 21.16
CA GLY A 161 13.92 10.23 21.78
C GLY A 161 14.27 11.70 21.52
N ALA A 162 15.22 11.99 20.64
CA ALA A 162 15.63 13.34 20.33
C ALA A 162 14.56 14.10 19.52
N LEU A 163 14.22 15.30 19.98
CA LEU A 163 13.33 16.22 19.26
C LEU A 163 14.15 17.08 18.31
N LEU A 164 13.81 17.00 17.02
CA LEU A 164 14.54 17.61 15.93
C LEU A 164 13.63 18.53 15.13
N LYS A 165 14.24 19.40 14.31
CA LYS A 165 13.52 20.26 13.39
C LYS A 165 14.26 20.39 12.06
N CYS A 166 13.49 20.58 10.99
CA CYS A 166 13.98 20.84 9.65
C CYS A 166 13.16 21.98 9.04
N ARG A 167 13.82 22.88 8.32
CA ARG A 167 13.18 23.94 7.53
C ARG A 167 13.16 23.51 6.07
N ALA A 168 12.00 23.57 5.43
CA ALA A 168 11.83 23.16 4.04
C ALA A 168 11.02 24.17 3.25
N GLY A 169 11.31 24.30 1.95
CA GLY A 169 10.48 25.11 1.05
C GLY A 169 9.08 24.51 0.90
N TYR A 170 9.00 23.18 0.83
CA TYR A 170 7.73 22.45 0.69
C TYR A 170 7.69 21.20 1.57
N VAL A 171 6.48 20.85 2.02
CA VAL A 171 6.21 19.60 2.74
C VAL A 171 5.12 18.82 2.01
N VAL A 172 5.39 17.54 1.73
CA VAL A 172 4.45 16.65 1.04
C VAL A 172 4.05 15.49 1.96
N GLY A 173 2.75 15.41 2.28
CA GLY A 173 2.18 14.32 3.07
C GLY A 173 1.95 13.07 2.23
N CYS A 174 2.75 12.02 2.45
CA CYS A 174 2.59 10.68 1.87
C CYS A 174 2.32 9.63 2.97
N ASP A 175 1.72 10.06 4.08
CA ASP A 175 1.55 9.34 5.34
C ASP A 175 0.23 8.52 5.42
N GLY A 176 -0.42 8.30 4.26
CA GLY A 176 -1.49 7.34 4.07
C GLY A 176 -2.87 7.80 4.55
N ALA A 177 -3.79 6.84 4.69
CA ALA A 177 -5.21 7.11 4.93
C ALA A 177 -5.49 7.87 6.24
N ARG A 178 -4.67 7.66 7.27
CA ARG A 178 -4.77 8.35 8.57
C ARG A 178 -3.84 9.55 8.67
N SER A 179 -3.58 10.21 7.55
CA SER A 179 -2.60 11.28 7.42
C SER A 179 -2.63 12.30 8.56
N LEU A 180 -1.48 12.47 9.19
CA LEU A 180 -1.23 13.55 10.16
C LEU A 180 -1.13 14.88 9.42
N VAL A 181 -0.45 14.89 8.27
CA VAL A 181 -0.28 16.12 7.47
C VAL A 181 -1.63 16.72 7.10
N ARG A 182 -2.57 15.90 6.61
CA ARG A 182 -3.94 16.35 6.31
C ARG A 182 -4.59 17.03 7.51
N ARG A 183 -4.43 16.49 8.73
CA ARG A 183 -4.99 17.08 9.96
C ARG A 183 -4.30 18.40 10.31
N LEU A 184 -2.98 18.45 10.21
CA LEU A 184 -2.19 19.63 10.54
C LEU A 184 -2.47 20.83 9.61
N ILE A 185 -2.75 20.56 8.33
CA ILE A 185 -3.13 21.60 7.36
C ILE A 185 -4.62 21.94 7.39
N GLY A 186 -5.40 21.32 8.29
CA GLY A 186 -6.83 21.56 8.43
C GLY A 186 -7.68 21.09 7.24
N ALA A 187 -7.17 20.17 6.39
CA ALA A 187 -7.94 19.64 5.26
C ALA A 187 -9.00 18.63 5.76
N PRO A 188 -10.30 18.91 5.58
CA PRO A 188 -11.37 18.02 6.03
C PRO A 188 -11.39 16.73 5.21
N MET A 189 -12.00 15.70 5.78
CA MET A 189 -12.38 14.49 5.05
C MET A 189 -13.90 14.37 5.09
N GLU A 190 -14.53 14.27 3.91
CA GLU A 190 -15.93 13.98 3.80
C GLU A 190 -16.17 12.50 4.01
N ASP A 191 -17.09 12.17 4.92
CA ASP A 191 -17.53 10.81 5.19
C ASP A 191 -18.82 10.56 4.40
N LEU A 192 -18.74 9.65 3.41
CA LEU A 192 -19.91 9.28 2.58
C LEU A 192 -20.81 8.23 3.25
N GLY A 193 -20.50 7.81 4.48
CA GLY A 193 -21.33 6.89 5.28
C GLY A 193 -21.21 5.41 4.89
N PHE A 194 -20.27 5.03 4.05
CA PHE A 194 -20.03 3.63 3.66
C PHE A 194 -18.99 3.00 4.59
N HIS A 195 -19.45 2.29 5.60
CA HIS A 195 -18.60 1.65 6.60
C HIS A 195 -18.82 0.14 6.60
N GLU A 196 -18.06 -0.56 5.76
CA GLU A 196 -18.09 -2.01 5.70
C GLU A 196 -16.79 -2.62 6.23
N ARG A 197 -16.92 -3.70 7.00
CA ARG A 197 -15.77 -4.48 7.47
C ARG A 197 -15.50 -5.62 6.52
N TRP A 198 -14.22 -5.83 6.23
CA TRP A 198 -13.75 -6.90 5.38
C TRP A 198 -12.66 -7.70 6.07
N LEU A 199 -12.80 -9.03 6.06
CA LEU A 199 -11.71 -9.93 6.41
C LEU A 199 -10.80 -10.08 5.19
N VAL A 200 -9.53 -9.71 5.33
CA VAL A 200 -8.51 -9.88 4.30
C VAL A 200 -7.60 -11.03 4.69
N LEU A 201 -7.56 -12.06 3.85
CA LEU A 201 -6.69 -13.22 4.01
C LEU A 201 -5.66 -13.27 2.90
N ASP A 202 -4.38 -13.09 3.24
CA ASP A 202 -3.27 -13.35 2.36
C ASP A 202 -2.71 -14.76 2.61
N ALA A 203 -2.58 -15.55 1.56
CA ALA A 203 -2.10 -16.91 1.63
C ALA A 203 -1.02 -17.21 0.57
N ILE A 204 -0.11 -18.11 0.91
CA ILE A 204 0.88 -18.67 -0.02
C ILE A 204 0.52 -20.13 -0.26
N LEU A 205 0.17 -20.45 -1.50
CA LEU A 205 -0.16 -21.83 -1.89
C LEU A 205 1.09 -22.71 -1.81
N ARG A 206 0.97 -23.84 -1.14
CA ARG A 206 2.04 -24.86 -1.07
C ARG A 206 2.27 -25.58 -2.39
N ARG A 207 1.25 -25.63 -3.25
CA ARG A 207 1.27 -26.27 -4.58
C ARG A 207 0.48 -25.40 -5.57
N PRO A 208 0.81 -25.42 -6.85
CA PRO A 208 -0.02 -24.79 -7.88
C PRO A 208 -1.47 -25.29 -7.81
N CYS A 209 -2.41 -24.38 -8.03
CA CYS A 209 -3.85 -24.66 -7.93
C CYS A 209 -4.53 -24.15 -9.21
N SER A 210 -4.63 -25.01 -10.22
CA SER A 210 -5.08 -24.64 -11.57
C SER A 210 -6.55 -24.18 -11.61
N HIS A 211 -7.40 -24.71 -10.72
CA HIS A 211 -8.82 -24.35 -10.68
C HIS A 211 -9.09 -22.90 -10.21
N LEU A 212 -8.13 -22.27 -9.55
CA LEU A 212 -8.24 -20.85 -9.18
C LEU A 212 -8.07 -19.92 -10.37
N GLY A 213 -7.49 -20.40 -11.47
CA GLY A 213 -7.28 -19.63 -12.70
C GLY A 213 -6.34 -18.43 -12.51
N ASP A 214 -6.28 -17.59 -13.52
CA ASP A 214 -5.38 -16.42 -13.55
C ASP A 214 -6.10 -15.07 -13.38
N HIS A 215 -7.42 -15.06 -13.47
CA HIS A 215 -8.25 -13.89 -13.21
C HIS A 215 -8.50 -13.71 -11.72
N SER A 216 -8.59 -12.45 -11.30
CA SER A 216 -9.26 -12.13 -10.03
C SER A 216 -10.77 -12.27 -10.22
N VAL A 217 -11.49 -12.60 -9.14
CA VAL A 217 -12.94 -12.85 -9.21
C VAL A 217 -13.65 -12.08 -8.11
N GLN A 218 -14.60 -11.24 -8.50
CA GLN A 218 -15.56 -10.60 -7.60
C GLN A 218 -16.82 -11.44 -7.52
N HIS A 219 -17.11 -11.98 -6.36
CA HIS A 219 -18.37 -12.65 -6.07
C HIS A 219 -19.40 -11.61 -5.61
N CYS A 220 -20.32 -11.26 -6.50
CA CYS A 220 -21.41 -10.31 -6.26
C CYS A 220 -22.56 -11.01 -5.55
N SER A 221 -22.27 -11.61 -4.41
CA SER A 221 -23.24 -12.36 -3.61
C SER A 221 -24.05 -11.43 -2.73
N ARG A 222 -25.38 -11.61 -2.71
CA ARG A 222 -26.26 -10.94 -1.75
C ARG A 222 -26.10 -11.48 -0.32
N LYS A 223 -25.60 -12.72 -0.20
CA LYS A 223 -25.41 -13.37 1.10
C LYS A 223 -24.08 -12.97 1.72
N ARG A 224 -23.00 -12.99 0.92
CA ARG A 224 -21.65 -12.62 1.38
C ARG A 224 -20.81 -12.18 0.18
N PRO A 225 -20.65 -10.88 -0.03
CA PRO A 225 -19.70 -10.38 -1.01
C PRO A 225 -18.27 -10.83 -0.69
N ALA A 226 -17.56 -11.23 -1.72
CA ALA A 226 -16.17 -11.65 -1.56
C ALA A 226 -15.37 -11.38 -2.84
N THR A 227 -14.07 -11.15 -2.68
CA THR A 227 -13.15 -11.00 -3.80
C THR A 227 -12.02 -12.01 -3.67
N TYR A 228 -11.77 -12.75 -4.73
CA TYR A 228 -10.54 -13.49 -4.91
C TYR A 228 -9.57 -12.67 -5.72
N VAL A 229 -8.34 -12.49 -5.22
CA VAL A 229 -7.28 -11.78 -5.93
C VAL A 229 -6.14 -12.74 -6.26
N ARG A 230 -5.86 -12.86 -7.55
CA ARG A 230 -4.67 -13.54 -8.07
C ARG A 230 -3.44 -12.68 -7.79
N GLY A 231 -2.63 -13.06 -6.82
CA GLY A 231 -1.37 -12.40 -6.50
C GLY A 231 -0.20 -12.87 -7.38
N THR A 232 1.01 -12.43 -7.08
CA THR A 232 2.24 -12.87 -7.75
C THR A 232 2.67 -14.27 -7.29
N GLY A 233 3.29 -15.06 -8.15
CA GLY A 233 3.75 -16.41 -7.83
C GLY A 233 2.64 -17.26 -7.22
N ASN A 234 2.89 -17.81 -6.04
CA ASN A 234 1.93 -18.63 -5.29
C ASN A 234 1.08 -17.81 -4.29
N ARG A 235 1.16 -16.48 -4.28
CA ARG A 235 0.36 -15.64 -3.40
C ARG A 235 -1.06 -15.51 -3.90
N ARG A 236 -2.00 -15.58 -2.97
CA ARG A 236 -3.44 -15.41 -3.21
C ARG A 236 -4.02 -14.58 -2.09
N ARG A 237 -5.02 -13.78 -2.42
CA ARG A 237 -5.78 -13.01 -1.43
C ARG A 237 -7.26 -13.30 -1.56
N TRP A 238 -7.93 -13.39 -0.43
CA TRP A 238 -9.39 -13.36 -0.34
C TRP A 238 -9.79 -12.18 0.54
N GLU A 239 -10.74 -11.43 0.04
CA GLU A 239 -11.37 -10.34 0.78
C GLU A 239 -12.84 -10.73 0.94
N ILE A 240 -13.32 -10.83 2.18
CA ILE A 240 -14.61 -11.41 2.51
C ILE A 240 -15.38 -10.41 3.39
N ALA A 241 -16.58 -10.00 2.97
CA ALA A 241 -17.39 -9.10 3.74
C ALA A 241 -17.76 -9.71 5.10
N VAL A 242 -17.57 -8.94 6.16
CA VAL A 242 -17.99 -9.27 7.53
C VAL A 242 -19.41 -8.75 7.71
N LEU A 243 -20.36 -9.67 7.92
CA LEU A 243 -21.77 -9.31 8.03
C LEU A 243 -22.09 -8.65 9.37
N PRO A 244 -23.16 -7.84 9.44
CA PRO A 244 -23.64 -7.29 10.71
C PRO A 244 -23.89 -8.39 11.75
N GLY A 245 -23.41 -8.18 12.98
CA GLY A 245 -23.58 -9.14 14.08
C GLY A 245 -22.60 -10.31 14.12
N GLU A 246 -21.70 -10.43 13.13
CA GLU A 246 -20.65 -11.46 13.20
C GLU A 246 -19.55 -11.07 14.19
N ASP A 247 -19.18 -12.05 15.02
CA ASP A 247 -18.06 -11.92 15.95
C ASP A 247 -16.72 -12.08 15.20
N GLU A 248 -15.84 -11.12 15.37
CA GLU A 248 -14.54 -11.06 14.72
C GLU A 248 -13.66 -12.26 15.09
N ALA A 249 -13.65 -12.67 16.36
CA ALA A 249 -12.86 -13.81 16.81
C ALA A 249 -13.36 -15.12 16.18
N ALA A 250 -14.67 -15.24 15.97
CA ALA A 250 -15.26 -16.43 15.36
C ALA A 250 -14.98 -16.53 13.84
N ILE A 251 -14.99 -15.41 13.12
CA ILE A 251 -14.77 -15.42 11.66
C ILE A 251 -13.30 -15.58 11.28
N THR A 252 -12.37 -15.24 12.17
CA THR A 252 -10.92 -15.37 11.93
C THR A 252 -10.40 -16.78 12.24
N GLN A 253 -11.22 -17.70 12.74
CA GLN A 253 -10.81 -19.08 12.97
C GLN A 253 -10.41 -19.76 11.65
N PRO A 254 -9.29 -20.52 11.61
CA PRO A 254 -8.77 -21.11 10.38
C PRO A 254 -9.77 -22.00 9.61
N THR A 255 -10.61 -22.74 10.32
CA THR A 255 -11.65 -23.60 9.72
C THR A 255 -12.75 -22.80 9.02
N LYS A 256 -13.21 -21.69 9.59
CA LYS A 256 -14.20 -20.81 8.96
C LYS A 256 -13.62 -19.99 7.82
N VAL A 257 -12.38 -19.53 7.97
CA VAL A 257 -11.69 -18.83 6.88
C VAL A 257 -11.55 -19.74 5.67
N CYS A 258 -11.15 -20.99 5.86
CA CYS A 258 -10.98 -21.94 4.75
C CYS A 258 -12.33 -22.25 4.06
N SER A 259 -13.41 -22.47 4.78
CA SER A 259 -14.75 -22.71 4.21
C SER A 259 -15.26 -21.50 3.42
N ASN A 260 -15.04 -20.30 3.91
CA ASN A 260 -15.46 -19.07 3.24
C ASN A 260 -14.63 -18.79 1.97
N CYS A 261 -13.33 -19.14 1.96
CA CYS A 261 -12.46 -18.96 0.79
C CYS A 261 -12.74 -19.99 -0.32
N CYS A 262 -13.09 -21.22 0.02
CA CYS A 262 -13.30 -22.29 -0.96
C CYS A 262 -14.70 -22.28 -1.57
N SER A 263 -15.67 -21.70 -0.89
CA SER A 263 -17.07 -21.68 -1.34
C SER A 263 -17.80 -20.43 -0.81
N PRO A 264 -17.49 -19.23 -1.33
CA PRO A 264 -18.23 -18.03 -0.98
C PRO A 264 -19.69 -18.24 -1.42
N GLY A 265 -20.59 -18.46 -0.46
CA GLY A 265 -22.03 -18.65 -0.72
C GLY A 265 -22.58 -20.08 -0.57
N SER A 266 -21.77 -21.12 -0.41
CA SER A 266 -22.25 -22.46 -0.05
C SER A 266 -22.31 -22.66 1.45
N ASN A 267 -23.47 -23.10 1.96
CA ASN A 267 -23.60 -23.61 3.33
C ASN A 267 -22.70 -24.85 3.49
N PRO A 268 -21.91 -24.98 4.55
CA PRO A 268 -21.26 -26.24 4.85
C PRO A 268 -22.32 -27.28 5.09
N ARG A 269 -22.53 -28.20 4.14
CA ARG A 269 -23.28 -29.42 4.44
C ARG A 269 -22.47 -30.17 5.50
N THR A 270 -23.02 -30.29 6.68
CA THR A 270 -22.55 -31.23 7.69
C THR A 270 -22.65 -32.63 7.09
N SER A 271 -21.54 -33.13 6.58
CA SER A 271 -21.42 -34.58 6.35
C SER A 271 -21.19 -35.22 7.71
N SER A 272 -22.28 -35.60 8.36
CA SER A 272 -22.23 -36.61 9.38
C SER A 272 -21.87 -37.93 8.73
N SER A 273 -20.64 -38.34 8.81
CA SER A 273 -20.25 -39.72 8.57
C SER A 273 -20.59 -40.52 9.82
N SER A 274 -21.73 -41.20 9.79
CA SER A 274 -21.94 -42.38 10.59
C SER A 274 -21.19 -43.55 9.97
N ALA A 275 -20.25 -44.11 10.69
CA ALA A 275 -19.92 -45.53 10.89
C ALA A 275 -18.55 -45.60 11.57
#